data_52f3d18f4f265a012d0c5369ffe40dc5
#
_entry.id   52f3d18f4f265a012d0c5369ffe40dc5
#
_cell.length_a   1.000
_cell.length_b   1.000
_cell.length_c   1.000
_cell.angle_alpha   90.00
_cell.angle_beta   90.00
_cell.angle_gamma   90.00
#
_symmetry.space_group_name_H-M   'P 1'
#
loop_
_entity.id
_entity.type
_entity.pdbx_description
1 polymer ?
#
loop_
_entity_poly.entity_id
_entity_poly.type
_entity_poly.pdbx_seq_one_letter_code
_entity_poly.pdbx_strand_id
1 'polypeptide(L)'
;MFDSSRYEVRQKVSISTKYVVYEDGTPILSAKKKKFKLKEDFRLKDYDSGDERFRVKADSVLDVSAAYDIVDSQTGERVGAVKRGAFSFAKHTYQLLGPDGSVVGRIVEDNVPMAIARRVLSTLIPFSYRIENAAGEPVGSIGEQFSFRDKYTIDIDTEQMDPRLLVVGAVVIDAIEEN
;
A
#
# COMPACT_ATOMS: atom_id res chain seq x y z
N MET A 1 3.08 16.96 -6.11
CA MET A 1 2.90 15.71 -5.31
C MET A 1 2.21 14.68 -6.18
N PHE A 2 2.76 13.50 -6.24
CA PHE A 2 2.34 12.40 -7.13
C PHE A 2 2.62 12.63 -8.62
N ASP A 3 3.73 13.29 -8.92
CA ASP A 3 4.17 13.59 -10.28
C ASP A 3 5.33 12.68 -10.74
N SER A 4 5.88 11.86 -9.83
CA SER A 4 6.97 10.93 -10.10
C SER A 4 6.46 9.52 -10.44
N SER A 5 7.28 8.76 -11.17
CA SER A 5 7.09 7.32 -11.38
C SER A 5 7.71 6.46 -10.27
N ARG A 6 8.41 7.07 -9.30
CA ARG A 6 9.12 6.35 -8.25
C ARG A 6 8.90 6.95 -6.88
N TYR A 7 8.48 6.09 -5.95
CA TYR A 7 8.26 6.44 -4.55
C TYR A 7 9.02 5.50 -3.63
N GLU A 8 9.32 6.00 -2.43
CA GLU A 8 9.94 5.21 -1.38
C GLU A 8 9.11 5.32 -0.10
N VAL A 9 8.84 4.21 0.54
CA VAL A 9 8.21 4.18 1.85
C VAL A 9 9.22 3.71 2.89
N ARG A 10 9.35 4.47 3.98
CA ARG A 10 10.21 4.13 5.13
C ARG A 10 9.36 3.99 6.36
N GLN A 11 9.49 2.84 7.01
CA GLN A 11 8.93 2.62 8.32
C GLN A 11 9.95 3.07 9.38
N LYS A 12 9.54 3.91 10.31
CA LYS A 12 10.33 4.30 11.47
C LYS A 12 9.76 3.62 12.71
N VAL A 13 10.46 2.63 13.22
CA VAL A 13 10.08 1.97 14.47
C VAL A 13 10.46 2.88 15.66
N SER A 14 9.46 3.36 16.39
CA SER A 14 9.60 4.07 17.66
C SER A 14 8.49 3.56 18.60
N ILE A 15 8.13 4.29 19.66
CA ILE A 15 6.98 3.98 20.54
C ILE A 15 5.66 3.82 19.75
N SER A 16 5.58 4.40 18.53
CA SER A 16 4.54 4.14 17.54
C SER A 16 5.21 4.02 16.17
N THR A 17 4.89 2.99 15.39
CA THR A 17 5.37 2.86 14.02
C THR A 17 4.89 4.05 13.19
N LYS A 18 5.80 4.70 12.48
CA LYS A 18 5.51 5.84 11.61
C LYS A 18 5.95 5.50 10.19
N TYR A 19 5.04 5.60 9.25
CA TYR A 19 5.35 5.56 7.82
C TYR A 19 5.70 6.96 7.33
N VAL A 20 6.69 7.06 6.47
CA VAL A 20 7.01 8.28 5.71
C VAL A 20 7.16 7.89 4.25
N VAL A 21 6.38 8.53 3.39
CA VAL A 21 6.44 8.38 1.93
C VAL A 21 7.31 9.48 1.37
N TYR A 22 8.21 9.10 0.48
CA TYR A 22 9.11 10.00 -0.25
C TYR A 22 8.81 9.93 -1.74
N GLU A 23 8.83 11.06 -2.40
CA GLU A 23 8.81 11.26 -3.84
C GLU A 23 10.14 11.89 -4.23
N ASP A 24 10.95 11.23 -5.05
CA ASP A 24 12.29 11.71 -5.46
C ASP A 24 13.18 12.17 -4.29
N GLY A 25 13.13 11.44 -3.18
CA GLY A 25 13.90 11.75 -1.97
C GLY A 25 13.29 12.82 -1.06
N THR A 26 12.23 13.50 -1.48
CA THR A 26 11.51 14.49 -0.69
C THR A 26 10.36 13.82 0.08
N PRO A 27 10.24 13.97 1.41
CA PRO A 27 9.13 13.41 2.16
C PRO A 27 7.83 14.16 1.81
N ILE A 28 6.80 13.43 1.41
CA ILE A 28 5.51 14.01 0.98
C ILE A 28 4.35 13.64 1.91
N LEU A 29 4.35 12.42 2.48
CA LEU A 29 3.29 11.97 3.38
C LEU A 29 3.86 11.35 4.64
N SER A 30 3.08 11.39 5.70
CA SER A 30 3.35 10.63 6.92
C SER A 30 2.08 10.01 7.50
N ALA A 31 2.21 8.79 8.05
CA ALA A 31 1.15 8.14 8.79
C ALA A 31 1.67 7.59 10.11
N LYS A 32 0.83 7.56 11.15
CA LYS A 32 1.14 6.91 12.42
C LYS A 32 0.35 5.61 12.52
N LYS A 33 1.06 4.51 12.72
CA LYS A 33 0.46 3.25 13.09
C LYS A 33 0.12 3.32 14.59
N LYS A 34 -1.10 3.67 14.94
CA LYS A 34 -1.69 3.18 16.19
C LYS A 34 -1.98 1.70 15.97
N LYS A 35 -1.98 0.86 17.04
CA LYS A 35 -2.38 -0.56 16.93
C LYS A 35 -3.62 -0.62 16.04
N PHE A 36 -3.44 -1.11 14.82
CA PHE A 36 -4.45 -1.06 13.78
C PHE A 36 -5.58 -2.02 14.18
N LYS A 37 -6.56 -1.51 14.84
CA LYS A 37 -7.84 -2.21 14.93
C LYS A 37 -8.51 -1.95 13.59
N LEU A 38 -8.88 -2.98 12.87
CA LEU A 38 -9.63 -2.97 11.58
C LEU A 38 -10.83 -1.99 11.54
N LYS A 39 -11.15 -1.36 12.66
CA LYS A 39 -12.27 -0.44 12.87
C LYS A 39 -11.91 1.04 12.81
N GLU A 40 -10.62 1.40 12.79
CA GLU A 40 -10.22 2.80 12.90
C GLU A 40 -9.79 3.35 11.53
N ASP A 41 -10.20 4.58 11.23
CA ASP A 41 -9.74 5.33 10.06
C ASP A 41 -8.21 5.46 10.07
N PHE A 42 -7.56 4.93 9.04
CA PHE A 42 -6.14 5.15 8.84
C PHE A 42 -5.95 6.45 8.06
N ARG A 43 -5.09 7.34 8.55
CA ARG A 43 -4.92 8.68 7.99
C ARG A 43 -3.49 8.93 7.59
N LEU A 44 -3.30 9.34 6.34
CA LEU A 44 -2.05 9.86 5.86
C LEU A 44 -2.13 11.40 5.84
N LYS A 45 -1.11 12.03 6.38
CA LYS A 45 -1.00 13.47 6.49
C LYS A 45 0.05 13.98 5.54
N ASP A 46 -0.16 15.15 5.01
CA ASP A 46 0.89 15.92 4.37
C ASP A 46 2.09 16.05 5.33
N TYR A 47 3.29 15.86 4.80
CA TYR A 47 4.48 15.78 5.66
C TYR A 47 4.84 17.12 6.28
N ASP A 48 4.69 18.21 5.54
CA ASP A 48 5.11 19.55 5.93
C ASP A 48 4.02 20.27 6.75
N SER A 49 2.79 20.30 6.26
CA SER A 49 1.68 20.98 6.96
C SER A 49 1.11 20.17 8.12
N GLY A 50 1.19 18.84 8.04
CA GLY A 50 0.55 17.94 9.00
C GLY A 50 -0.96 17.79 8.82
N ASP A 51 -1.53 18.41 7.79
CA ASP A 51 -2.95 18.30 7.46
C ASP A 51 -3.28 16.90 6.92
N GLU A 52 -4.53 16.46 7.12
CA GLU A 52 -4.99 15.19 6.58
C GLU A 52 -5.08 15.27 5.05
N ARG A 53 -4.30 14.40 4.37
CA ARG A 53 -4.27 14.33 2.91
C ARG A 53 -5.12 13.19 2.38
N PHE A 54 -5.01 12.00 3.03
CA PHE A 54 -5.84 10.86 2.68
C PHE A 54 -6.42 10.22 3.93
N ARG A 55 -7.65 9.74 3.78
CA ARG A 55 -8.34 8.91 4.75
C ARG A 55 -8.62 7.55 4.14
N VAL A 56 -8.29 6.50 4.90
CA VAL A 56 -8.56 5.11 4.51
C VAL A 56 -9.56 4.52 5.48
N LYS A 57 -10.62 3.94 4.95
CA LYS A 57 -11.68 3.29 5.72
C LYS A 57 -11.92 1.87 5.23
N ALA A 58 -12.07 0.92 6.15
CA ALA A 58 -12.62 -0.39 5.81
C ALA A 58 -14.13 -0.27 5.58
N ASP A 59 -14.63 -0.83 4.48
CA ASP A 59 -16.06 -0.85 4.16
C ASP A 59 -16.87 -1.81 5.06
N SER A 60 -16.21 -2.85 5.63
CA SER A 60 -16.79 -3.81 6.56
C SER A 60 -15.81 -4.22 7.65
N VAL A 61 -16.33 -4.34 8.87
CA VAL A 61 -15.54 -4.69 10.06
C VAL A 61 -15.46 -6.21 10.28
N LEU A 62 -16.32 -6.96 9.63
CA LEU A 62 -16.52 -8.40 9.89
C LEU A 62 -16.03 -9.30 8.77
N ASP A 63 -15.62 -8.73 7.63
CA ASP A 63 -15.23 -9.51 6.46
C ASP A 63 -13.72 -9.50 6.24
N VAL A 64 -13.13 -10.71 6.16
CA VAL A 64 -11.72 -10.90 5.79
C VAL A 64 -11.42 -10.38 4.37
N SER A 65 -12.45 -10.15 3.57
CA SER A 65 -12.41 -9.58 2.22
C SER A 65 -12.77 -8.09 2.17
N ALA A 66 -12.75 -7.38 3.31
CA ALA A 66 -13.06 -5.96 3.35
C ALA A 66 -12.22 -5.16 2.35
N ALA A 67 -12.85 -4.24 1.66
CA ALA A 67 -12.16 -3.24 0.87
C ALA A 67 -11.78 -2.05 1.77
N TYR A 68 -10.62 -1.48 1.50
CA TYR A 68 -10.11 -0.30 2.18
C TYR A 68 -10.23 0.89 1.24
N ASP A 69 -11.28 1.66 1.39
CA ASP A 69 -11.54 2.85 0.60
C ASP A 69 -10.54 3.97 0.90
N ILE A 70 -9.98 4.55 -0.15
CA ILE A 70 -9.03 5.66 -0.09
C ILE A 70 -9.75 6.91 -0.59
N VAL A 71 -9.84 7.91 0.27
CA VAL A 71 -10.47 9.21 0.00
C VAL A 71 -9.43 10.32 0.14
N ASP A 72 -9.34 11.19 -0.84
CA ASP A 72 -8.59 12.44 -0.75
C ASP A 72 -9.37 13.40 0.18
N SER A 73 -8.79 13.73 1.32
CA SER A 73 -9.47 14.51 2.36
C SER A 73 -9.60 15.99 1.99
N GLN A 74 -8.82 16.49 1.02
CA GLN A 74 -8.90 17.89 0.58
C GLN A 74 -10.05 18.12 -0.40
N THR A 75 -10.27 17.15 -1.30
CA THR A 75 -11.32 17.26 -2.34
C THR A 75 -12.60 16.51 -1.97
N GLY A 76 -12.50 15.53 -1.05
CA GLY A 76 -13.57 14.58 -0.76
C GLY A 76 -13.71 13.50 -1.85
N GLU A 77 -12.85 13.48 -2.85
CA GLU A 77 -12.88 12.52 -3.95
C GLU A 77 -12.48 11.12 -3.47
N ARG A 78 -13.24 10.10 -3.89
CA ARG A 78 -12.82 8.71 -3.75
C ARG A 78 -11.74 8.40 -4.78
N VAL A 79 -10.51 8.18 -4.33
CA VAL A 79 -9.38 7.80 -5.21
C VAL A 79 -9.52 6.36 -5.70
N GLY A 80 -10.01 5.49 -4.83
CA GLY A 80 -10.20 4.07 -5.12
C GLY A 80 -10.22 3.23 -3.86
N ALA A 81 -9.92 1.95 -3.98
CA ALA A 81 -9.82 1.05 -2.83
C ALA A 81 -8.80 -0.09 -3.06
N VAL A 82 -8.32 -0.66 -1.96
CA VAL A 82 -7.55 -1.90 -1.94
C VAL A 82 -8.38 -2.98 -1.30
N LYS A 83 -8.49 -4.14 -1.96
CA LYS A 83 -9.23 -5.30 -1.47
C LYS A 83 -8.35 -6.55 -1.47
N ARG A 84 -8.31 -7.27 -0.35
CA ARG A 84 -7.60 -8.54 -0.27
C ARG A 84 -8.30 -9.60 -1.13
N GLY A 85 -7.53 -10.34 -1.95
CA GLY A 85 -8.07 -11.42 -2.77
C GLY A 85 -8.48 -12.63 -1.91
N ALA A 86 -9.61 -13.27 -2.27
CA ALA A 86 -10.19 -14.38 -1.52
C ALA A 86 -9.31 -15.64 -1.44
N PHE A 87 -8.34 -15.82 -2.35
CA PHE A 87 -7.46 -16.98 -2.42
C PHE A 87 -6.01 -16.71 -1.98
N SER A 88 -5.80 -15.78 -1.06
CA SER A 88 -4.48 -15.31 -0.65
C SER A 88 -3.73 -16.23 0.33
N PHE A 89 -4.16 -17.49 0.56
CA PHE A 89 -3.46 -18.40 1.47
C PHE A 89 -2.07 -18.83 0.96
N ALA A 90 -1.91 -19.00 -0.35
CA ALA A 90 -0.64 -19.41 -0.96
C ALA A 90 0.13 -18.26 -1.57
N LYS A 91 -0.57 -17.22 -2.05
CA LYS A 91 0.00 -16.05 -2.73
C LYS A 91 -0.79 -14.81 -2.33
N HIS A 92 -0.10 -13.80 -1.78
CA HIS A 92 -0.76 -12.54 -1.44
C HIS A 92 -1.13 -11.81 -2.72
N THR A 93 -2.42 -11.58 -2.89
CA THR A 93 -2.96 -10.82 -4.04
C THR A 93 -3.94 -9.79 -3.52
N TYR A 94 -3.80 -8.56 -3.99
CA TYR A 94 -4.67 -7.44 -3.67
C TYR A 94 -5.27 -6.89 -4.95
N GLN A 95 -6.58 -6.71 -4.99
CA GLN A 95 -7.26 -6.01 -6.05
C GLN A 95 -7.20 -4.50 -5.81
N LEU A 96 -6.96 -3.75 -6.87
CA LEU A 96 -7.04 -2.30 -6.89
C LEU A 96 -8.35 -1.92 -7.57
N LEU A 97 -9.17 -1.17 -6.86
CA LEU A 97 -10.46 -0.70 -7.35
C LEU A 97 -10.37 0.79 -7.66
N GLY A 98 -10.90 1.20 -8.79
CA GLY A 98 -11.03 2.60 -9.17
C GLY A 98 -12.08 3.37 -8.37
N PRO A 99 -12.28 4.67 -8.66
CA PRO A 99 -13.26 5.50 -7.97
C PRO A 99 -14.69 4.99 -8.10
N ASP A 100 -15.02 4.34 -9.21
CA ASP A 100 -16.32 3.74 -9.51
C ASP A 100 -16.50 2.33 -8.93
N GLY A 101 -15.44 1.77 -8.31
CA GLY A 101 -15.42 0.41 -7.76
C GLY A 101 -15.07 -0.68 -8.78
N SER A 102 -14.79 -0.34 -10.03
CA SER A 102 -14.29 -1.29 -11.03
C SER A 102 -12.87 -1.74 -10.68
N VAL A 103 -12.51 -2.98 -11.06
CA VAL A 103 -11.14 -3.47 -10.89
C VAL A 103 -10.25 -2.80 -11.94
N VAL A 104 -9.34 -1.95 -11.51
CA VAL A 104 -8.36 -1.27 -12.37
C VAL A 104 -7.01 -1.97 -12.41
N GLY A 105 -6.74 -2.87 -11.45
CA GLY A 105 -5.50 -3.63 -11.41
C GLY A 105 -5.37 -4.55 -10.22
N ARG A 106 -4.17 -5.08 -10.03
CA ARG A 106 -3.81 -6.01 -8.94
C ARG A 106 -2.38 -5.79 -8.49
N ILE A 107 -2.14 -6.02 -7.20
CA ILE A 107 -0.81 -6.19 -6.63
C ILE A 107 -0.65 -7.68 -6.31
N VAL A 108 0.37 -8.32 -6.90
CA VAL A 108 0.55 -9.78 -6.89
C VAL A 108 1.95 -10.12 -6.41
N GLU A 109 2.08 -10.94 -5.38
CA GLU A 109 3.39 -11.40 -4.88
C GLU A 109 4.13 -12.21 -5.96
N ASP A 110 5.39 -11.84 -6.27
CA ASP A 110 6.11 -12.39 -7.43
C ASP A 110 6.59 -13.83 -7.24
N ASN A 111 7.07 -14.21 -6.05
CA ASN A 111 7.73 -15.48 -5.82
C ASN A 111 7.02 -16.34 -4.77
N VAL A 112 6.12 -17.24 -5.20
CA VAL A 112 5.43 -18.19 -4.30
C VAL A 112 6.39 -19.08 -3.50
N PRO A 113 7.47 -19.66 -4.07
CA PRO A 113 8.44 -20.43 -3.27
C PRO A 113 9.15 -19.57 -2.22
N MET A 114 9.50 -18.32 -2.54
CA MET A 114 10.13 -17.39 -1.61
C MET A 114 9.15 -16.88 -0.54
N ALA A 115 7.89 -16.67 -0.89
CA ALA A 115 6.85 -16.31 0.07
C ALA A 115 6.65 -17.42 1.12
N ILE A 116 6.65 -18.68 0.71
CA ILE A 116 6.57 -19.84 1.63
C ILE A 116 7.83 -19.93 2.48
N ALA A 117 9.02 -19.77 1.89
CA ALA A 117 10.30 -19.79 2.60
C ALA A 117 10.37 -18.69 3.66
N ARG A 118 9.89 -17.47 3.34
CA ARG A 118 9.82 -16.35 4.28
C ARG A 118 8.94 -16.64 5.49
N ARG A 119 7.80 -17.29 5.30
CA ARG A 119 6.90 -17.69 6.40
C ARG A 119 7.51 -18.73 7.34
N VAL A 120 8.43 -19.55 6.83
CA VAL A 120 9.03 -20.66 7.58
C VAL A 120 10.40 -20.30 8.17
N LEU A 121 11.20 -19.51 7.45
CA LEU A 121 12.63 -19.36 7.74
C LEU A 121 13.04 -17.99 8.31
N SER A 122 12.22 -16.96 8.22
CA SER A 122 12.47 -15.65 8.88
C SER A 122 12.11 -14.43 8.01
N THR A 123 11.97 -13.28 8.67
CA THR A 123 11.77 -11.94 8.11
C THR A 123 12.97 -11.38 7.30
N LEU A 124 13.97 -12.20 6.97
CA LEU A 124 15.17 -11.79 6.24
C LEU A 124 15.05 -11.89 4.70
N ILE A 125 13.95 -12.46 4.19
CA ILE A 125 13.74 -12.57 2.73
C ILE A 125 12.90 -11.38 2.29
N PRO A 126 13.42 -10.49 1.41
CA PRO A 126 12.66 -9.33 0.93
C PRO A 126 11.39 -9.73 0.20
N PHE A 127 10.32 -8.98 0.40
CA PHE A 127 9.12 -9.16 -0.40
C PHE A 127 9.24 -8.43 -1.75
N SER A 128 8.62 -8.98 -2.78
CA SER A 128 8.50 -8.38 -4.09
C SER A 128 7.10 -8.60 -4.62
N TYR A 129 6.47 -7.53 -5.06
CA TYR A 129 5.16 -7.56 -5.69
C TYR A 129 5.24 -6.92 -7.06
N ARG A 130 4.53 -7.51 -8.00
CA ARG A 130 4.26 -6.94 -9.31
C ARG A 130 2.90 -6.25 -9.28
N ILE A 131 2.83 -5.09 -9.92
CA ILE A 131 1.59 -4.35 -10.14
C ILE A 131 1.14 -4.65 -11.57
N GLU A 132 -0.09 -5.10 -11.72
CA GLU A 132 -0.71 -5.43 -13.01
C GLU A 132 -1.94 -4.55 -13.21
N ASN A 133 -2.19 -4.10 -14.45
CA ASN A 133 -3.43 -3.42 -14.82
C ASN A 133 -4.61 -4.42 -14.92
N ALA A 134 -5.81 -3.94 -15.28
CA ALA A 134 -7.00 -4.78 -15.42
C ALA A 134 -6.85 -5.88 -16.49
N ALA A 135 -6.01 -5.68 -17.49
CA ALA A 135 -5.71 -6.67 -18.55
C ALA A 135 -4.68 -7.72 -18.09
N GLY A 136 -4.03 -7.53 -16.93
CA GLY A 136 -2.99 -8.40 -16.40
C GLY A 136 -1.59 -8.06 -16.92
N GLU A 137 -1.41 -6.88 -17.53
CA GLU A 137 -0.12 -6.40 -18.00
C GLU A 137 0.65 -5.74 -16.87
N PRO A 138 1.98 -5.93 -16.77
CA PRO A 138 2.78 -5.32 -15.72
C PRO A 138 2.89 -3.81 -15.93
N VAL A 139 2.53 -3.03 -14.90
CA VAL A 139 2.56 -1.56 -14.89
C VAL A 139 3.38 -1.00 -13.72
N GLY A 140 4.06 -1.85 -12.99
CA GLY A 140 4.93 -1.41 -11.90
C GLY A 140 5.34 -2.54 -10.96
N SER A 141 6.06 -2.17 -9.91
CA SER A 141 6.53 -3.11 -8.89
C SER A 141 6.64 -2.46 -7.52
N ILE A 142 6.57 -3.29 -6.48
CA ILE A 142 6.90 -2.92 -5.11
C ILE A 142 8.00 -3.87 -4.65
N GLY A 143 9.16 -3.34 -4.27
CA GLY A 143 10.30 -4.13 -3.84
C GLY A 143 10.88 -3.65 -2.52
N GLU A 144 11.10 -4.59 -1.58
CA GLU A 144 11.80 -4.30 -0.33
C GLU A 144 13.30 -4.15 -0.61
N GLN A 145 13.91 -3.13 -0.04
CA GLN A 145 15.36 -2.97 -0.08
C GLN A 145 15.98 -3.61 1.17
N PHE A 146 17.05 -4.40 0.97
CA PHE A 146 17.87 -4.90 2.06
C PHE A 146 18.40 -3.74 2.90
N SER A 147 17.71 -3.41 3.97
CA SER A 147 18.12 -2.43 4.95
C SER A 147 17.63 -2.88 6.33
N PHE A 148 18.38 -2.54 7.38
CA PHE A 148 17.98 -2.79 8.78
C PHE A 148 16.71 -2.07 9.22
N ARG A 149 16.01 -1.40 8.30
CA ARG A 149 14.76 -0.67 8.53
C ARG A 149 13.84 -0.98 7.37
N ASP A 150 12.61 -1.28 7.69
CA ASP A 150 11.55 -1.56 6.71
C ASP A 150 11.44 -0.40 5.72
N LYS A 151 11.99 -0.64 4.53
CA LYS A 151 12.07 0.31 3.43
C LYS A 151 11.76 -0.42 2.15
N TYR A 152 10.79 0.10 1.40
CA TYR A 152 10.47 -0.42 0.08
C TYR A 152 10.29 0.69 -0.94
N THR A 153 10.51 0.36 -2.20
CA THR A 153 10.29 1.23 -3.35
C THR A 153 9.05 0.80 -4.11
N ILE A 154 8.36 1.77 -4.69
CA ILE A 154 7.21 1.59 -5.56
C ILE A 154 7.58 2.26 -6.88
N ASP A 155 7.72 1.47 -7.94
CA ASP A 155 7.93 1.95 -9.31
C ASP A 155 6.60 1.78 -10.07
N ILE A 156 6.14 2.84 -10.77
CA ILE A 156 4.79 2.92 -11.35
C ILE A 156 4.86 3.47 -12.77
N ASP A 157 4.10 2.88 -13.68
CA ASP A 157 3.73 3.53 -14.93
C ASP A 157 2.52 4.46 -14.67
N THR A 158 2.80 5.75 -14.52
CA THR A 158 1.81 6.77 -14.14
C THR A 158 0.81 7.10 -15.25
N GLU A 159 1.09 6.70 -16.49
CA GLU A 159 0.13 6.86 -17.60
C GLU A 159 -1.01 5.82 -17.52
N GLN A 160 -0.74 4.68 -16.89
CA GLN A 160 -1.69 3.57 -16.81
C GLN A 160 -2.40 3.46 -15.47
N MET A 161 -1.89 4.08 -14.41
CA MET A 161 -2.46 3.93 -13.08
C MET A 161 -2.26 5.17 -12.20
N ASP A 162 -3.28 5.51 -11.42
CA ASP A 162 -3.21 6.64 -10.49
C ASP A 162 -2.16 6.35 -9.37
N PRO A 163 -1.09 7.14 -9.29
CA PRO A 163 -0.04 6.93 -8.28
C PRO A 163 -0.57 7.09 -6.85
N ARG A 164 -1.61 7.90 -6.61
CA ARG A 164 -2.23 8.05 -5.29
C ARG A 164 -2.79 6.71 -4.80
N LEU A 165 -3.51 5.99 -5.67
CA LEU A 165 -4.09 4.68 -5.36
C LEU A 165 -2.99 3.67 -5.00
N LEU A 166 -1.91 3.64 -5.79
CA LEU A 166 -0.83 2.67 -5.59
C LEU A 166 0.01 2.97 -4.36
N VAL A 167 0.42 4.21 -4.17
CA VAL A 167 1.28 4.61 -3.04
C VAL A 167 0.54 4.47 -1.71
N VAL A 168 -0.68 5.00 -1.62
CA VAL A 168 -1.49 4.88 -0.40
C VAL A 168 -1.89 3.42 -0.19
N GLY A 169 -2.25 2.70 -1.26
CA GLY A 169 -2.58 1.27 -1.23
C GLY A 169 -1.44 0.41 -0.71
N ALA A 170 -0.20 0.65 -1.13
CA ALA A 170 0.98 -0.07 -0.64
C ALA A 170 1.19 0.12 0.87
N VAL A 171 1.05 1.36 1.36
CA VAL A 171 1.14 1.65 2.81
C VAL A 171 0.02 0.95 3.59
N VAL A 172 -1.18 0.86 3.02
CA VAL A 172 -2.32 0.15 3.64
C VAL A 172 -2.08 -1.35 3.69
N ILE A 173 -1.57 -1.95 2.59
CA ILE A 173 -1.25 -3.38 2.53
C ILE A 173 -0.22 -3.73 3.60
N ASP A 174 0.87 -2.98 3.69
CA ASP A 174 1.91 -3.16 4.69
C ASP A 174 1.33 -3.05 6.13
N ALA A 175 0.51 -2.04 6.39
CA ALA A 175 -0.15 -1.87 7.68
C ALA A 175 -1.10 -3.02 8.05
N ILE A 176 -1.73 -3.69 7.06
CA ILE A 176 -2.62 -4.84 7.25
C ILE A 176 -1.83 -6.12 7.52
N GLU A 177 -0.74 -6.34 6.75
CA GLU A 177 0.06 -7.58 6.83
C GLU A 177 0.85 -7.70 8.14
N GLU A 178 1.20 -6.59 8.78
CA GLU A 178 1.89 -6.58 10.07
C GLU A 178 0.97 -6.82 11.29
N ASN A 179 -0.35 -7.00 11.12
CA ASN A 179 -1.30 -7.37 12.15
C ASN A 179 -1.61 -8.86 12.04
#